data_061e4b39ca9161a61f95b58566da29ae
#
_entry.id   061e4b39ca9161a61f95b58566da29ae
#
_cell.length_a   1.000
_cell.length_b   1.000
_cell.length_c   1.000
_cell.angle_alpha   90.00
_cell.angle_beta   90.00
_cell.angle_gamma   90.00
#
_symmetry.space_group_name_H-M   'P 1'
#
loop_
_entity.id
_entity.type
_entity.pdbx_description
1 polymer ?
#
loop_
_entity_poly.entity_id
_entity_poly.type
_entity_poly.pdbx_seq_one_letter_code
_entity_poly.pdbx_strand_id
1 'polypeptide(L)'
;ALYAVVTPNVYPYGVICTSHVASDIIQIATYIETQLLVYVTATLDSAVLSNSAGNVMATLMGLAFDRTLILYSAQANTNGPDGAWMGYMLSTTPGTGNWAMKTLAGVTPDNLNPTQIANILANNGNIYVTIGGNGTTLYGITPAGEYFDVTIFLDWLASTIQTNIIAIETDPLNLKIPYTNQGIAMLESGIASAMKQGQNQNGLAPGWDVFAPDVSQVTSADKSNRVLNGIGANGELAGAINKINVQVYVTS
;
A
#
# COMPACT_ATOMS: atom_id res chain seq x y z
N ALA A 1 -18.97 4.06 -13.95
CA ALA A 1 -19.39 4.90 -12.82
C ALA A 1 -18.20 5.54 -12.10
N LEU A 2 -17.11 4.83 -11.82
CA LEU A 2 -15.90 5.39 -11.22
C LEU A 2 -15.28 6.53 -12.07
N TYR A 3 -15.31 6.40 -13.37
CA TYR A 3 -14.78 7.40 -14.31
C TYR A 3 -15.53 8.75 -14.26
N ALA A 4 -16.77 8.76 -13.80
CA ALA A 4 -17.60 9.97 -13.71
C ALA A 4 -17.39 10.76 -12.40
N VAL A 5 -16.71 10.19 -11.41
CA VAL A 5 -16.45 10.83 -10.09
C VAL A 5 -15.14 11.61 -10.09
N VAL A 6 -14.26 11.37 -11.06
CA VAL A 6 -12.96 12.04 -11.16
C VAL A 6 -13.16 13.39 -11.84
N THR A 7 -13.27 14.44 -11.03
CA THR A 7 -13.13 15.81 -11.56
C THR A 7 -11.66 16.09 -11.89
N PRO A 8 -11.37 16.94 -12.89
CA PRO A 8 -10.00 17.10 -13.45
C PRO A 8 -8.89 17.47 -12.46
N ASN A 9 -9.18 17.70 -11.19
CA ASN A 9 -8.21 18.18 -10.20
C ASN A 9 -8.24 17.43 -8.86
N VAL A 10 -9.05 16.38 -8.69
CA VAL A 10 -9.11 15.59 -7.46
C VAL A 10 -9.24 14.11 -7.85
N TYR A 11 -8.15 13.40 -7.78
CA TYR A 11 -8.13 11.96 -8.01
C TYR A 11 -8.22 11.25 -6.65
N PRO A 12 -9.28 10.46 -6.40
CA PRO A 12 -9.34 9.63 -5.20
C PRO A 12 -8.20 8.60 -5.28
N TYR A 13 -7.48 8.41 -4.19
CA TYR A 13 -6.49 7.33 -4.11
C TYR A 13 -7.12 6.03 -3.60
N GLY A 14 -7.99 6.12 -2.60
CA GLY A 14 -8.68 4.99 -2.01
C GLY A 14 -10.12 4.85 -2.51
N VAL A 15 -10.52 3.62 -2.77
CA VAL A 15 -11.86 3.25 -3.25
C VAL A 15 -12.48 2.23 -2.31
N ILE A 16 -13.74 2.43 -1.96
CA ILE A 16 -14.63 1.44 -1.34
C ILE A 16 -15.88 1.30 -2.20
N CYS A 17 -16.60 0.20 -2.04
CA CYS A 17 -17.89 -0.01 -2.69
C CYS A 17 -18.90 -0.54 -1.67
N THR A 18 -20.14 -0.08 -1.75
CA THR A 18 -21.22 -0.55 -0.89
C THR A 18 -21.76 -1.94 -1.29
N SER A 19 -21.38 -2.44 -2.46
CA SER A 19 -21.67 -3.81 -2.87
C SER A 19 -20.58 -4.75 -2.37
N HIS A 20 -20.98 -5.76 -1.61
CA HIS A 20 -20.09 -6.84 -1.12
C HIS A 20 -20.39 -8.17 -1.84
N VAL A 21 -20.99 -8.11 -3.02
CA VAL A 21 -21.24 -9.28 -3.89
C VAL A 21 -19.94 -9.67 -4.57
N ALA A 22 -19.61 -10.96 -4.57
CA ALA A 22 -18.34 -11.48 -5.08
C ALA A 22 -18.00 -11.05 -6.51
N SER A 23 -19.00 -11.02 -7.42
CA SER A 23 -18.79 -10.58 -8.81
C SER A 23 -18.39 -9.10 -8.90
N ASP A 24 -18.99 -8.24 -8.08
CA ASP A 24 -18.71 -6.81 -8.08
C ASP A 24 -17.32 -6.54 -7.47
N ILE A 25 -17.00 -7.24 -6.38
CA ILE A 25 -15.67 -7.17 -5.75
C ILE A 25 -14.58 -7.51 -6.78
N ILE A 26 -14.71 -8.63 -7.48
CA ILE A 26 -13.72 -9.08 -8.47
C ILE A 26 -13.60 -8.08 -9.63
N GLN A 27 -14.72 -7.56 -10.15
CA GLN A 27 -14.70 -6.60 -11.25
C GLN A 27 -14.03 -5.27 -10.84
N ILE A 28 -14.36 -4.76 -9.65
CA ILE A 28 -13.75 -3.53 -9.14
C ILE A 28 -12.26 -3.74 -8.90
N ALA A 29 -11.88 -4.83 -8.21
CA ALA A 29 -10.47 -5.18 -7.97
C ALA A 29 -9.68 -5.27 -9.28
N THR A 30 -10.21 -5.97 -10.29
CA THR A 30 -9.57 -6.08 -11.61
C THR A 30 -9.33 -4.72 -12.27
N TYR A 31 -10.26 -3.78 -12.13
CA TYR A 31 -10.07 -2.42 -12.64
C TYR A 31 -9.00 -1.66 -11.83
N ILE A 32 -9.04 -1.75 -10.50
CA ILE A 32 -8.12 -1.06 -9.59
C ILE A 32 -6.66 -1.47 -9.84
N GLU A 33 -6.40 -2.75 -10.11
CA GLU A 33 -5.04 -3.26 -10.43
C GLU A 33 -4.42 -2.61 -11.68
N THR A 34 -5.24 -2.04 -12.56
CA THR A 34 -4.77 -1.30 -13.74
C THR A 34 -4.55 0.20 -13.48
N GLN A 35 -4.81 0.66 -12.25
CA GLN A 35 -4.78 2.08 -11.88
C GLN A 35 -3.81 2.32 -10.71
N LEU A 36 -3.41 3.59 -10.50
CA LEU A 36 -2.72 4.02 -9.28
C LEU A 36 -3.74 4.33 -8.17
N LEU A 37 -4.61 3.36 -7.89
CA LEU A 37 -5.64 3.42 -6.86
C LEU A 37 -5.48 2.22 -5.93
N VAL A 38 -6.11 2.28 -4.76
CA VAL A 38 -6.22 1.13 -3.85
C VAL A 38 -7.68 0.88 -3.50
N TYR A 39 -8.04 -0.39 -3.30
CA TYR A 39 -9.40 -0.82 -3.00
C TYR A 39 -9.43 -1.57 -1.68
N VAL A 40 -10.27 -1.11 -0.75
CA VAL A 40 -10.57 -1.85 0.48
C VAL A 40 -12.02 -2.31 0.42
N THR A 41 -12.24 -3.60 0.68
CA THR A 41 -13.57 -4.21 0.60
C THR A 41 -13.78 -5.22 1.70
N ALA A 42 -15.02 -5.55 1.97
CA ALA A 42 -15.43 -6.61 2.86
C ALA A 42 -16.23 -7.68 2.11
N THR A 43 -16.28 -8.88 2.64
CA THR A 43 -17.17 -9.93 2.16
C THR A 43 -17.89 -10.61 3.32
N LEU A 44 -19.14 -10.95 3.12
CA LEU A 44 -19.94 -11.78 4.02
C LEU A 44 -20.16 -13.20 3.46
N ASP A 45 -19.44 -13.56 2.39
CA ASP A 45 -19.56 -14.87 1.75
C ASP A 45 -19.10 -15.98 2.70
N SER A 46 -20.04 -16.82 3.13
CA SER A 46 -19.77 -17.96 4.01
C SER A 46 -18.88 -19.03 3.38
N ALA A 47 -18.74 -19.06 2.05
CA ALA A 47 -17.83 -19.96 1.34
C ALA A 47 -16.36 -19.72 1.72
N VAL A 48 -16.02 -18.50 2.15
CA VAL A 48 -14.70 -18.13 2.67
C VAL A 48 -14.40 -18.85 3.99
N LEU A 49 -15.39 -19.00 4.86
CA LEU A 49 -15.26 -19.66 6.16
C LEU A 49 -14.98 -21.17 6.07
N SER A 50 -15.45 -21.81 5.01
CA SER A 50 -15.26 -23.25 4.75
C SER A 50 -14.13 -23.53 3.75
N ASN A 51 -13.44 -22.50 3.28
CA ASN A 51 -12.43 -22.57 2.23
C ASN A 51 -12.93 -23.33 0.99
N SER A 52 -14.20 -23.11 0.62
CA SER A 52 -14.79 -23.71 -0.57
C SER A 52 -14.12 -23.19 -1.83
N ALA A 53 -13.91 -24.08 -2.79
CA ALA A 53 -13.29 -23.71 -4.06
C ALA A 53 -14.06 -22.59 -4.77
N GLY A 54 -13.34 -21.59 -5.29
CA GLY A 54 -13.91 -20.48 -6.03
C GLY A 54 -14.57 -19.40 -5.16
N ASN A 55 -14.37 -19.41 -3.84
CA ASN A 55 -14.76 -18.29 -3.00
C ASN A 55 -14.03 -17.00 -3.45
N VAL A 56 -14.59 -15.83 -3.10
CA VAL A 56 -14.08 -14.55 -3.58
C VAL A 56 -12.61 -14.30 -3.19
N MET A 57 -12.19 -14.67 -1.97
CA MET A 57 -10.81 -14.49 -1.53
C MET A 57 -9.84 -15.40 -2.29
N ALA A 58 -10.20 -16.68 -2.48
CA ALA A 58 -9.42 -17.61 -3.28
C ALA A 58 -9.27 -17.14 -4.75
N THR A 59 -10.33 -16.55 -5.30
CA THR A 59 -10.30 -16.00 -6.66
C THR A 59 -9.35 -14.81 -6.75
N LEU A 60 -9.43 -13.85 -5.82
CA LEU A 60 -8.54 -12.68 -5.79
C LEU A 60 -7.08 -13.11 -5.54
N MET A 61 -6.84 -14.08 -4.66
CA MET A 61 -5.51 -14.64 -4.41
C MET A 61 -4.94 -15.28 -5.67
N GLY A 62 -5.76 -16.05 -6.41
CA GLY A 62 -5.34 -16.65 -7.70
C GLY A 62 -4.99 -15.62 -8.77
N LEU A 63 -5.51 -14.39 -8.67
CA LEU A 63 -5.18 -13.26 -9.54
C LEU A 63 -3.99 -12.44 -9.02
N ALA A 64 -3.51 -12.72 -7.81
CA ALA A 64 -2.36 -12.08 -7.17
C ALA A 64 -2.46 -10.54 -7.14
N PHE A 65 -3.61 -10.02 -6.70
CA PHE A 65 -3.86 -8.57 -6.67
C PHE A 65 -3.13 -7.88 -5.51
N ASP A 66 -2.38 -6.82 -5.81
CA ASP A 66 -1.57 -6.05 -4.85
C ASP A 66 -2.26 -4.79 -4.33
N ARG A 67 -3.27 -4.30 -5.06
CA ARG A 67 -3.93 -3.02 -4.78
C ARG A 67 -5.29 -3.18 -4.12
N THR A 68 -5.63 -4.41 -3.75
CA THR A 68 -6.89 -4.76 -3.09
C THR A 68 -6.62 -5.30 -1.70
N LEU A 69 -7.40 -4.84 -0.71
CA LEU A 69 -7.44 -5.39 0.63
C LEU A 69 -8.85 -5.92 0.91
N ILE A 70 -8.99 -7.21 1.21
CA ILE A 70 -10.29 -7.82 1.50
C ILE A 70 -10.33 -8.38 2.91
N LEU A 71 -11.40 -8.09 3.66
CA LEU A 71 -11.65 -8.69 4.96
C LEU A 71 -12.97 -9.46 4.97
N TYR A 72 -13.03 -10.52 5.77
CA TYR A 72 -14.30 -11.14 6.09
C TYR A 72 -15.02 -10.36 7.19
N SER A 73 -16.29 -10.07 7.00
CA SER A 73 -17.20 -9.63 8.06
C SER A 73 -18.62 -10.10 7.79
N ALA A 74 -19.23 -10.79 8.76
CA ALA A 74 -20.63 -11.17 8.71
C ALA A 74 -21.56 -9.93 8.66
N GLN A 75 -21.05 -8.76 9.03
CA GLN A 75 -21.78 -7.49 9.08
C GLN A 75 -21.29 -6.47 8.03
N ALA A 76 -20.67 -6.95 6.94
CA ALA A 76 -20.12 -6.09 5.90
C ALA A 76 -21.15 -5.04 5.40
N ASN A 77 -22.41 -5.46 5.19
CA ASN A 77 -23.47 -4.59 4.68
C ASN A 77 -24.07 -3.61 5.72
N THR A 78 -23.72 -3.74 6.99
CA THR A 78 -24.36 -2.95 8.08
C THR A 78 -23.40 -2.03 8.81
N ASN A 79 -22.16 -2.46 9.00
CA ASN A 79 -21.18 -1.73 9.81
C ASN A 79 -20.08 -1.07 8.97
N GLY A 80 -20.00 -1.32 7.66
CA GLY A 80 -19.01 -0.74 6.75
C GLY A 80 -17.56 -0.90 7.23
N PRO A 81 -17.09 -2.12 7.56
CA PRO A 81 -15.76 -2.33 8.14
C PRO A 81 -14.62 -1.94 7.19
N ASP A 82 -14.82 -2.08 5.89
CA ASP A 82 -13.94 -1.64 4.83
C ASP A 82 -13.78 -0.11 4.82
N GLY A 83 -14.88 0.62 4.90
CA GLY A 83 -14.87 2.08 5.00
C GLY A 83 -14.21 2.58 6.28
N ALA A 84 -14.50 1.94 7.41
CA ALA A 84 -13.89 2.28 8.70
C ALA A 84 -12.37 2.04 8.68
N TRP A 85 -11.93 0.91 8.10
CA TRP A 85 -10.51 0.57 8.00
C TRP A 85 -9.75 1.50 7.05
N MET A 86 -10.29 1.71 5.85
CA MET A 86 -9.72 2.65 4.89
C MET A 86 -9.65 4.08 5.45
N GLY A 87 -10.75 4.59 6.00
CA GLY A 87 -10.83 5.95 6.54
C GLY A 87 -9.83 6.18 7.67
N TYR A 88 -9.63 5.17 8.53
CA TYR A 88 -8.61 5.24 9.57
C TYR A 88 -7.19 5.25 8.98
N MET A 89 -6.87 4.31 8.10
CA MET A 89 -5.50 4.11 7.64
C MET A 89 -5.04 5.14 6.61
N LEU A 90 -5.88 5.53 5.66
CA LEU A 90 -5.52 6.56 4.67
C LEU A 90 -5.47 7.98 5.24
N SER A 91 -5.95 8.19 6.49
CA SER A 91 -5.73 9.45 7.21
C SER A 91 -4.33 9.55 7.83
N THR A 92 -3.57 8.45 7.87
CA THR A 92 -2.21 8.42 8.41
C THR A 92 -1.17 8.70 7.32
N THR A 93 -0.01 9.21 7.73
CA THR A 93 1.11 9.40 6.80
C THR A 93 1.65 8.04 6.35
N PRO A 94 1.80 7.78 5.03
CA PRO A 94 2.38 6.53 4.53
C PRO A 94 3.74 6.22 5.15
N GLY A 95 3.98 4.96 5.49
CA GLY A 95 5.20 4.51 6.19
C GLY A 95 5.16 4.61 7.71
N THR A 96 4.23 5.39 8.30
CA THR A 96 4.15 5.53 9.77
C THR A 96 3.37 4.42 10.47
N GLY A 97 2.62 3.61 9.75
CA GLY A 97 1.80 2.57 10.33
C GLY A 97 1.49 1.42 9.39
N ASN A 98 1.24 0.26 9.95
CA ASN A 98 0.76 -0.91 9.24
C ASN A 98 -0.77 -1.03 9.33
N TRP A 99 -1.37 -1.88 8.52
CA TRP A 99 -2.81 -2.14 8.50
C TRP A 99 -3.25 -3.18 9.54
N ALA A 100 -2.33 -3.92 10.15
CA ALA A 100 -2.63 -4.83 11.24
C ALA A 100 -2.82 -4.10 12.58
N MET A 101 -3.45 -4.78 13.54
CA MET A 101 -3.59 -4.36 14.93
C MET A 101 -4.31 -3.01 15.11
N LYS A 102 -5.35 -2.77 14.30
CA LYS A 102 -6.16 -1.55 14.36
C LYS A 102 -7.54 -1.83 14.96
N THR A 103 -8.02 -0.90 15.79
CA THR A 103 -9.40 -0.90 16.27
C THR A 103 -10.24 -0.02 15.38
N LEU A 104 -11.33 -0.58 14.84
CA LEU A 104 -12.22 0.11 13.91
C LEU A 104 -13.41 0.69 14.66
N ALA A 105 -13.57 2.02 14.58
CA ALA A 105 -14.66 2.71 15.25
C ALA A 105 -16.02 2.35 14.63
N GLY A 106 -17.00 2.03 15.46
CA GLY A 106 -18.35 1.70 15.00
C GLY A 106 -18.50 0.31 14.37
N VAL A 107 -17.44 -0.49 14.33
CA VAL A 107 -17.46 -1.85 13.78
C VAL A 107 -17.48 -2.88 14.89
N THR A 108 -18.40 -3.84 14.80
CA THR A 108 -18.46 -4.99 15.72
C THR A 108 -17.51 -6.08 15.23
N PRO A 109 -16.57 -6.56 16.07
CA PRO A 109 -15.70 -7.68 15.72
C PRO A 109 -16.48 -8.97 15.46
N ASP A 110 -16.05 -9.75 14.47
CA ASP A 110 -16.62 -11.05 14.17
C ASP A 110 -16.19 -12.10 15.22
N ASN A 111 -17.10 -13.05 15.48
CA ASN A 111 -16.83 -14.18 16.35
C ASN A 111 -16.50 -15.42 15.49
N LEU A 112 -15.24 -15.60 15.16
CA LEU A 112 -14.74 -16.67 14.30
C LEU A 112 -14.03 -17.74 15.13
N ASN A 113 -14.27 -19.00 14.79
CA ASN A 113 -13.50 -20.10 15.38
C ASN A 113 -12.13 -20.27 14.69
N PRO A 114 -11.18 -20.99 15.31
CA PRO A 114 -9.82 -21.13 14.79
C PRO A 114 -9.75 -21.70 13.35
N THR A 115 -10.66 -22.63 13.00
CA THR A 115 -10.72 -23.21 11.65
C THR A 115 -11.16 -22.19 10.62
N GLN A 116 -12.17 -21.36 10.94
CA GLN A 116 -12.63 -20.29 10.07
C GLN A 116 -11.52 -19.24 9.84
N ILE A 117 -10.83 -18.85 10.91
CA ILE A 117 -9.67 -17.97 10.81
C ILE A 117 -8.61 -18.57 9.89
N ALA A 118 -8.23 -19.82 10.09
CA ALA A 118 -7.24 -20.51 9.27
C ALA A 118 -7.66 -20.56 7.77
N ASN A 119 -8.94 -20.80 7.50
CA ASN A 119 -9.48 -20.84 6.15
C ASN A 119 -9.42 -19.48 5.44
N ILE A 120 -9.74 -18.39 6.14
CA ILE A 120 -9.64 -17.02 5.62
C ILE A 120 -8.17 -16.71 5.28
N LEU A 121 -7.26 -17.01 6.22
CA LEU A 121 -5.84 -16.73 6.06
C LEU A 121 -5.19 -17.55 4.95
N ALA A 122 -5.64 -18.78 4.72
CA ALA A 122 -5.16 -19.62 3.62
C ALA A 122 -5.41 -19.00 2.24
N ASN A 123 -6.32 -18.02 2.15
CA ASN A 123 -6.64 -17.27 0.93
C ASN A 123 -6.18 -15.79 1.01
N ASN A 124 -5.17 -15.49 1.84
CA ASN A 124 -4.68 -14.13 2.04
C ASN A 124 -5.78 -13.12 2.42
N GLY A 125 -6.82 -13.59 3.11
CA GLY A 125 -7.90 -12.75 3.62
C GLY A 125 -7.54 -12.13 4.96
N ASN A 126 -8.24 -11.07 5.32
CA ASN A 126 -8.08 -10.35 6.58
C ASN A 126 -9.33 -10.51 7.44
N ILE A 127 -9.20 -10.27 8.73
CA ILE A 127 -10.28 -10.38 9.71
C ILE A 127 -10.26 -9.24 10.72
N TYR A 128 -11.43 -8.95 11.30
CA TYR A 128 -11.57 -8.07 12.44
C TYR A 128 -12.22 -8.83 13.57
N VAL A 129 -11.45 -9.15 14.61
CA VAL A 129 -11.86 -10.04 15.73
C VAL A 129 -11.48 -9.45 17.06
N THR A 130 -12.02 -9.99 18.17
CA THR A 130 -11.64 -9.56 19.51
C THR A 130 -10.38 -10.29 19.99
N ILE A 131 -9.35 -9.52 20.36
CA ILE A 131 -8.12 -10.02 20.97
C ILE A 131 -7.88 -9.24 22.27
N GLY A 132 -7.72 -9.94 23.39
CA GLY A 132 -7.48 -9.30 24.68
C GLY A 132 -8.56 -8.29 25.10
N GLY A 133 -9.81 -8.51 24.66
CA GLY A 133 -10.93 -7.61 24.93
C GLY A 133 -11.09 -6.44 23.95
N ASN A 134 -10.19 -6.29 22.98
CA ASN A 134 -10.24 -5.21 21.99
C ASN A 134 -10.54 -5.76 20.59
N GLY A 135 -11.41 -5.06 19.83
CA GLY A 135 -11.57 -5.31 18.42
C GLY A 135 -10.28 -4.98 17.67
N THR A 136 -9.79 -5.92 16.87
CA THR A 136 -8.46 -5.83 16.29
C THR A 136 -8.44 -6.39 14.87
N THR A 137 -7.93 -5.61 13.91
CA THR A 137 -7.64 -6.11 12.55
C THR A 137 -6.40 -7.01 12.60
N LEU A 138 -6.42 -8.09 11.84
CA LEU A 138 -5.25 -8.96 11.71
C LEU A 138 -4.73 -8.97 10.28
N TYR A 139 -3.42 -9.01 10.18
CA TYR A 139 -2.56 -9.15 9.01
C TYR A 139 -2.42 -7.90 8.14
N GLY A 140 -3.44 -7.34 7.52
CA GLY A 140 -3.32 -6.23 6.57
C GLY A 140 -2.57 -6.63 5.30
N ILE A 141 -2.84 -7.85 4.79
CA ILE A 141 -2.21 -8.43 3.59
C ILE A 141 -3.15 -8.34 2.39
N THR A 142 -2.56 -8.17 1.22
CA THR A 142 -3.25 -8.19 -0.08
C THR A 142 -3.50 -9.64 -0.54
N PRO A 143 -4.36 -9.89 -1.53
CA PRO A 143 -4.50 -11.19 -2.16
C PRO A 143 -3.18 -11.77 -2.71
N ALA A 144 -2.22 -10.94 -3.13
CA ALA A 144 -0.88 -11.40 -3.52
C ALA A 144 -0.03 -11.89 -2.34
N GLY A 145 -0.44 -11.60 -1.10
CA GLY A 145 0.29 -11.97 0.12
C GLY A 145 1.26 -10.90 0.62
N GLU A 146 1.31 -9.76 -0.05
CA GLU A 146 2.14 -8.63 0.36
C GLU A 146 1.42 -7.78 1.43
N TYR A 147 2.17 -7.04 2.24
CA TYR A 147 1.57 -6.09 3.19
C TYR A 147 1.07 -4.85 2.46
N PHE A 148 -0.18 -4.48 2.72
CA PHE A 148 -0.84 -3.38 2.01
C PHE A 148 -0.20 -2.00 2.29
N ASP A 149 0.40 -1.81 3.45
CA ASP A 149 1.16 -0.61 3.79
C ASP A 149 2.41 -0.44 2.90
N VAL A 150 3.00 -1.52 2.42
CA VAL A 150 4.12 -1.49 1.47
C VAL A 150 3.68 -0.90 0.14
N THR A 151 2.57 -1.36 -0.43
CA THR A 151 2.02 -0.83 -1.68
C THR A 151 1.74 0.67 -1.58
N ILE A 152 1.08 1.10 -0.48
CA ILE A 152 0.76 2.51 -0.25
C ILE A 152 2.03 3.35 -0.05
N PHE A 153 3.01 2.83 0.68
CA PHE A 153 4.26 3.53 0.90
C PHE A 153 5.07 3.70 -0.38
N LEU A 154 5.14 2.68 -1.22
CA LEU A 154 5.85 2.74 -2.50
C LEU A 154 5.19 3.74 -3.47
N ASP A 155 3.86 3.78 -3.53
CA ASP A 155 3.13 4.77 -4.32
C ASP A 155 3.42 6.20 -3.83
N TRP A 156 3.42 6.41 -2.51
CA TRP A 156 3.76 7.68 -1.90
C TRP A 156 5.22 8.09 -2.20
N LEU A 157 6.15 7.16 -2.08
CA LEU A 157 7.58 7.42 -2.34
C LEU A 157 7.81 7.81 -3.80
N ALA A 158 7.22 7.06 -4.74
CA ALA A 158 7.30 7.36 -6.16
C ALA A 158 6.71 8.75 -6.49
N SER A 159 5.53 9.07 -5.94
CA SER A 159 4.90 10.38 -6.09
C SER A 159 5.74 11.51 -5.50
N THR A 160 6.37 11.27 -4.35
CA THR A 160 7.23 12.26 -3.68
C THR A 160 8.50 12.52 -4.49
N ILE A 161 9.15 11.48 -5.01
CA ILE A 161 10.29 11.60 -5.92
C ILE A 161 9.90 12.43 -7.14
N GLN A 162 8.80 12.08 -7.79
CA GLN A 162 8.31 12.80 -8.97
C GLN A 162 8.04 14.28 -8.65
N THR A 163 7.39 14.56 -7.54
CA THR A 163 7.08 15.94 -7.10
C THR A 163 8.35 16.74 -6.85
N ASN A 164 9.37 16.14 -6.20
CA ASN A 164 10.64 16.80 -5.93
C ASN A 164 11.41 17.10 -7.24
N ILE A 165 11.41 16.15 -8.19
CA ILE A 165 12.04 16.37 -9.50
C ILE A 165 11.34 17.50 -10.26
N ILE A 166 9.99 17.47 -10.33
CA ILE A 166 9.22 18.53 -10.98
C ILE A 166 9.47 19.89 -10.32
N ALA A 167 9.56 19.94 -8.98
CA ALA A 167 9.86 21.17 -8.27
C ALA A 167 11.24 21.74 -8.66
N ILE A 168 12.26 20.89 -8.84
CA ILE A 168 13.59 21.31 -9.30
C ILE A 168 13.52 21.82 -10.76
N GLU A 169 12.78 21.14 -11.63
CA GLU A 169 12.65 21.51 -13.05
C GLU A 169 11.86 22.80 -13.27
N THR A 170 10.87 23.07 -12.41
CA THR A 170 9.98 24.23 -12.50
C THR A 170 10.43 25.42 -11.66
N ASP A 171 11.52 25.30 -10.88
CA ASP A 171 12.06 26.41 -10.11
C ASP A 171 12.50 27.54 -11.08
N PRO A 172 11.94 28.76 -10.92
CA PRO A 172 12.27 29.88 -11.78
C PRO A 172 13.74 30.31 -11.73
N LEU A 173 14.49 29.89 -10.72
CA LEU A 173 15.93 30.08 -10.63
C LEU A 173 16.72 29.07 -11.47
N ASN A 174 16.09 27.95 -11.83
CA ASN A 174 16.66 26.88 -12.65
C ASN A 174 16.15 26.98 -14.10
N LEU A 175 16.66 27.91 -14.89
CA LEU A 175 16.21 28.08 -16.28
C LEU A 175 16.42 26.84 -17.15
N LYS A 176 17.33 25.96 -16.78
CA LYS A 176 17.57 24.62 -17.34
C LYS A 176 18.43 23.79 -16.39
N ILE A 177 18.27 22.48 -16.39
CA ILE A 177 19.20 21.54 -15.77
C ILE A 177 20.21 21.11 -16.86
N PRO A 178 21.49 21.52 -16.78
CA PRO A 178 22.48 21.22 -17.80
C PRO A 178 22.99 19.78 -17.67
N TYR A 179 23.47 19.18 -18.76
CA TYR A 179 24.23 17.91 -18.71
C TYR A 179 25.65 18.17 -18.18
N THR A 180 25.73 18.36 -16.88
CA THR A 180 26.95 18.47 -16.09
C THR A 180 26.77 17.64 -14.81
N ASN A 181 27.86 17.24 -14.16
CA ASN A 181 27.76 16.53 -12.89
C ASN A 181 26.99 17.35 -11.82
N GLN A 182 27.08 18.68 -11.88
CA GLN A 182 26.30 19.54 -10.99
C GLN A 182 24.79 19.49 -11.31
N GLY A 183 24.40 19.49 -12.59
CA GLY A 183 22.99 19.36 -12.97
C GLY A 183 22.41 18.00 -12.61
N ILE A 184 23.19 16.92 -12.78
CA ILE A 184 22.81 15.56 -12.36
C ILE A 184 22.65 15.52 -10.82
N ALA A 185 23.59 16.10 -10.06
CA ALA A 185 23.53 16.15 -8.60
C ALA A 185 22.30 16.90 -8.07
N MET A 186 21.76 17.88 -8.81
CA MET A 186 20.49 18.52 -8.45
C MET A 186 19.34 17.53 -8.45
N LEU A 187 19.25 16.67 -9.48
CA LEU A 187 18.22 15.62 -9.56
C LEU A 187 18.41 14.54 -8.49
N GLU A 188 19.66 14.12 -8.24
CA GLU A 188 19.99 13.21 -7.14
C GLU A 188 19.51 13.78 -5.79
N SER A 189 19.68 15.07 -5.55
CA SER A 189 19.24 15.70 -4.30
C SER A 189 17.73 15.65 -4.10
N GLY A 190 16.94 15.73 -5.18
CA GLY A 190 15.48 15.58 -5.16
C GLY A 190 15.06 14.17 -4.77
N ILE A 191 15.74 13.14 -5.32
CA ILE A 191 15.52 11.75 -4.97
C ILE A 191 15.94 11.49 -3.52
N ALA A 192 17.14 11.93 -3.12
CA ALA A 192 17.66 11.77 -1.76
C ALA A 192 16.75 12.41 -0.70
N SER A 193 16.15 13.55 -1.03
CA SER A 193 15.17 14.21 -0.16
C SER A 193 13.95 13.33 0.09
N ALA A 194 13.39 12.69 -0.95
CA ALA A 194 12.27 11.77 -0.82
C ALA A 194 12.64 10.51 -0.02
N MET A 195 13.81 9.92 -0.28
CA MET A 195 14.33 8.76 0.46
C MET A 195 14.51 9.09 1.95
N LYS A 196 15.08 10.26 2.25
CA LYS A 196 15.24 10.74 3.63
C LYS A 196 13.91 10.96 4.33
N GLN A 197 12.92 11.50 3.63
CA GLN A 197 11.56 11.65 4.15
C GLN A 197 10.93 10.28 4.43
N GLY A 198 11.07 9.31 3.52
CA GLY A 198 10.61 7.93 3.71
C GLY A 198 11.25 7.26 4.93
N GLN A 199 12.55 7.48 5.14
CA GLN A 199 13.25 7.02 6.35
C GLN A 199 12.70 7.68 7.63
N ASN A 200 12.49 8.99 7.62
CA ASN A 200 11.95 9.72 8.77
C ASN A 200 10.53 9.29 9.15
N GLN A 201 9.78 8.76 8.19
CA GLN A 201 8.44 8.18 8.39
C GLN A 201 8.49 6.69 8.79
N ASN A 202 9.67 6.11 8.98
CA ASN A 202 9.89 4.68 9.26
C ASN A 202 9.41 3.73 8.14
N GLY A 203 9.22 4.21 6.92
CA GLY A 203 8.93 3.38 5.76
C GLY A 203 10.19 2.73 5.18
N LEU A 204 11.34 3.43 5.27
CA LEU A 204 12.65 2.92 4.87
C LEU A 204 13.57 2.70 6.07
N ALA A 205 14.34 1.63 6.03
CA ALA A 205 15.46 1.40 6.93
C ALA A 205 16.63 2.37 6.60
N PRO A 206 17.54 2.64 7.56
CA PRO A 206 18.78 3.33 7.26
C PRO A 206 19.66 2.52 6.28
N GLY A 207 20.44 3.23 5.45
CA GLY A 207 21.37 2.58 4.52
C GLY A 207 20.94 2.63 3.05
N TRP A 208 19.87 3.38 2.74
CA TRP A 208 19.52 3.69 1.35
C TRP A 208 20.60 4.55 0.68
N ASP A 209 20.72 4.44 -0.63
CA ASP A 209 21.60 5.26 -1.46
C ASP A 209 20.88 5.75 -2.73
N VAL A 210 21.41 6.80 -3.32
CA VAL A 210 20.99 7.32 -4.62
C VAL A 210 22.17 7.18 -5.57
N PHE A 211 21.92 6.77 -6.79
CA PHE A 211 22.92 6.58 -7.83
C PHE A 211 22.54 7.33 -9.11
N ALA A 212 23.55 7.87 -9.78
CA ALA A 212 23.39 8.50 -11.08
C ALA A 212 24.65 8.31 -11.94
N PRO A 213 24.56 8.39 -13.25
CA PRO A 213 25.72 8.31 -14.12
C PRO A 213 26.57 9.58 -14.03
N ASP A 214 27.89 9.47 -14.12
CA ASP A 214 28.75 10.61 -14.46
C ASP A 214 28.39 11.16 -15.84
N VAL A 215 28.50 12.47 -16.03
CA VAL A 215 28.13 13.13 -17.31
C VAL A 215 28.89 12.56 -18.51
N SER A 216 30.09 12.01 -18.31
CA SER A 216 30.88 11.34 -19.37
C SER A 216 30.26 10.02 -19.82
N GLN A 217 29.45 9.40 -18.99
CA GLN A 217 28.74 8.14 -19.29
C GLN A 217 27.42 8.37 -20.03
N VAL A 218 26.89 9.61 -20.01
CA VAL A 218 25.65 9.95 -20.72
C VAL A 218 25.93 10.02 -22.22
N THR A 219 25.23 9.21 -23.00
CA THR A 219 25.45 9.10 -24.44
C THR A 219 25.11 10.39 -25.20
N SER A 220 25.71 10.59 -26.36
CA SER A 220 25.36 11.74 -27.23
C SER A 220 23.90 11.68 -27.69
N ALA A 221 23.35 10.48 -27.86
CA ALA A 221 21.95 10.27 -28.23
C ALA A 221 21.01 10.73 -27.10
N ASP A 222 21.31 10.35 -25.85
CA ASP A 222 20.51 10.78 -24.67
C ASP A 222 20.55 12.29 -24.50
N LYS A 223 21.74 12.90 -24.65
CA LYS A 223 21.89 14.37 -24.60
C LYS A 223 21.10 15.07 -25.71
N SER A 224 21.09 14.50 -26.91
CA SER A 224 20.33 15.06 -28.06
C SER A 224 18.81 14.92 -27.83
N ASN A 225 18.38 13.82 -27.23
CA ASN A 225 16.97 13.56 -26.91
C ASN A 225 16.53 14.22 -25.59
N ARG A 226 17.44 14.87 -24.87
CA ARG A 226 17.20 15.49 -23.54
C ARG A 226 16.69 14.50 -22.50
N VAL A 227 17.25 13.29 -22.47
CA VAL A 227 16.89 12.22 -21.54
C VAL A 227 18.09 11.90 -20.66
N LEU A 228 17.89 11.77 -19.35
CA LEU A 228 18.85 11.23 -18.41
C LEU A 228 18.40 9.84 -17.98
N ASN A 229 19.13 8.81 -18.39
CA ASN A 229 18.93 7.43 -17.96
C ASN A 229 19.91 7.05 -16.86
N GLY A 230 19.60 6.01 -16.08
CA GLY A 230 20.52 5.44 -15.09
C GLY A 230 20.58 6.19 -13.76
N ILE A 231 19.63 7.11 -13.50
CA ILE A 231 19.46 7.69 -12.17
C ILE A 231 18.39 6.90 -11.38
N GLY A 232 18.62 6.67 -10.10
CA GLY A 232 17.69 5.93 -9.24
C GLY A 232 18.14 5.89 -7.79
N ALA A 233 17.42 5.09 -6.99
CA ALA A 233 17.74 4.87 -5.60
C ALA A 233 17.52 3.40 -5.21
N ASN A 234 18.28 2.93 -4.21
CA ASN A 234 18.12 1.65 -3.55
C ASN A 234 17.80 1.87 -2.07
N GLY A 235 16.96 1.03 -1.49
CA GLY A 235 16.64 1.09 -0.08
C GLY A 235 15.91 -0.17 0.38
N GLU A 236 16.02 -0.46 1.67
CA GLU A 236 15.26 -1.52 2.32
C GLU A 236 14.05 -0.93 3.05
N LEU A 237 12.93 -1.67 3.05
CA LEU A 237 11.76 -1.31 3.84
C LEU A 237 12.06 -1.54 5.32
N ALA A 238 11.61 -0.62 6.19
CA ALA A 238 11.76 -0.79 7.62
C ALA A 238 10.88 -1.93 8.17
N GLY A 239 9.75 -2.20 7.50
CA GLY A 239 8.78 -3.21 7.89
C GLY A 239 8.07 -2.91 9.22
N ALA A 240 7.16 -3.80 9.62
CA ALA A 240 6.44 -3.71 10.88
C ALA A 240 6.48 -5.03 11.64
N ILE A 241 6.63 -4.98 12.97
CA ILE A 241 6.58 -6.17 13.83
C ILE A 241 5.12 -6.46 14.15
N ASN A 242 4.54 -7.47 13.51
CA ASN A 242 3.13 -7.87 13.72
C ASN A 242 3.00 -9.06 14.69
N LYS A 243 4.09 -9.80 14.96
CA LYS A 243 4.08 -10.96 15.85
C LYS A 243 5.28 -10.93 16.79
N ILE A 244 4.98 -11.07 18.10
CA ILE A 244 5.99 -11.08 19.15
C ILE A 244 5.89 -12.43 19.88
N ASN A 245 7.01 -13.17 19.97
CA ASN A 245 7.12 -14.36 20.77
C ASN A 245 7.91 -14.01 22.03
N VAL A 246 7.28 -14.12 23.20
CA VAL A 246 7.90 -13.85 24.48
C VAL A 246 8.12 -15.16 25.24
N GLN A 247 9.34 -15.39 25.71
CA GLN A 247 9.67 -16.49 26.62
C GLN A 247 9.95 -15.91 28.02
N VAL A 248 9.29 -16.45 29.02
CA VAL A 248 9.49 -16.04 30.40
C VAL A 248 10.10 -17.23 31.16
N TYR A 249 11.26 -17.02 31.75
CA TYR A 249 11.93 -18.00 32.62
C TYR A 249 11.77 -17.54 34.07
N VAL A 250 11.20 -18.42 34.89
CA VAL A 250 11.07 -18.18 36.34
C VAL A 250 11.97 -19.17 37.05
N THR A 251 12.93 -18.67 37.85
CA THR A 251 13.78 -19.47 38.73
C THR A 251 13.26 -19.33 40.17
N SER A 252 13.16 -20.45 40.89
CA SER A 252 12.83 -20.51 42.32
C SER A 252 14.07 -20.28 43.16
#